data_c57a6916ba1bb9e09b1a068ed03b4217
#
_entry.id   c57a6916ba1bb9e09b1a068ed03b4217
#
_cell.length_a   1.000
_cell.length_b   1.000
_cell.length_c   1.000
_cell.angle_alpha   90.00
_cell.angle_beta   90.00
_cell.angle_gamma   90.00
#
_symmetry.space_group_name_H-M   'P 1'
#
loop_
_entity.id
_entity.type
_entity.pdbx_description
1 polymer ?
#
loop_
_entity_poly.entity_id
_entity_poly.type
_entity_poly.pdbx_seq_one_letter_code
_entity_poly.pdbx_strand_id
1 'polypeptide(L)'
;MIRKIIRIDKEKCNGCGACADACHESAIDIINGKAELVREHFCDGLGDCLPECPTGAISFEEREAPEYDEEAVKKAQKKIFAKNQAITAHAGCPGSKSMQIQRSEIPKSEKPSSTTGQVSNLQNWPVQIKLAPVSAPYFNGAKLLIAADCTAYAYAGFHQDFIRNKVTLIGCPKLDQVDYSEKLTAIIQNNDIQSVTIVRMEVPCCGGLEMATRKALQNSGKFIPWQVITIGIDGNIIE
;
A
#
# COMPACT_ATOMS: atom_id res chain seq x y z
N MET A 1 -12.40 16.63 33.63
CA MET A 1 -13.43 15.71 34.15
C MET A 1 -12.82 14.32 34.31
N ILE A 2 -13.33 13.51 35.26
CA ILE A 2 -12.88 12.10 35.36
C ILE A 2 -13.51 11.34 34.23
N ARG A 3 -12.65 10.66 33.42
CA ARG A 3 -13.07 9.84 32.31
C ARG A 3 -12.11 8.68 32.05
N LYS A 4 -12.58 7.68 31.34
CA LYS A 4 -11.81 6.54 30.90
C LYS A 4 -10.87 6.98 29.75
N ILE A 5 -9.58 6.71 29.89
CA ILE A 5 -8.54 7.06 28.93
C ILE A 5 -7.52 5.92 28.86
N ILE A 6 -6.74 5.84 27.81
CA ILE A 6 -5.66 4.84 27.72
C ILE A 6 -4.45 5.26 28.55
N ARG A 7 -3.78 4.25 29.10
CA ARG A 7 -2.46 4.35 29.73
C ARG A 7 -1.49 3.43 29.01
N ILE A 8 -0.29 3.92 28.71
CA ILE A 8 0.76 3.15 28.05
C ILE A 8 1.92 2.91 29.03
N ASP A 9 2.21 1.64 29.29
CA ASP A 9 3.34 1.20 30.09
C ASP A 9 4.60 1.25 29.24
N LYS A 10 5.47 2.23 29.50
CA LYS A 10 6.71 2.45 28.76
C LYS A 10 7.72 1.30 28.91
N GLU A 11 7.69 0.55 30.01
CA GLU A 11 8.60 -0.58 30.22
C GLU A 11 8.23 -1.77 29.33
N LYS A 12 6.93 -2.03 29.17
CA LYS A 12 6.40 -3.10 28.31
C LYS A 12 6.39 -2.72 26.83
N CYS A 13 6.35 -1.43 26.52
CA CYS A 13 6.29 -0.95 25.13
C CYS A 13 7.61 -1.24 24.40
N ASN A 14 7.53 -1.89 23.23
CA ASN A 14 8.69 -2.14 22.35
C ASN A 14 8.82 -1.12 21.21
N GLY A 15 7.92 -0.12 21.11
CA GLY A 15 7.97 0.94 20.11
C GLY A 15 7.55 0.54 18.70
N CYS A 16 6.81 -0.57 18.54
CA CYS A 16 6.42 -1.09 17.22
C CYS A 16 5.51 -0.17 16.39
N GLY A 17 4.82 0.79 17.02
CA GLY A 17 3.95 1.76 16.34
C GLY A 17 2.51 1.28 16.09
N ALA A 18 2.18 0.00 16.24
CA ALA A 18 0.87 -0.55 15.91
C ALA A 18 -0.31 0.20 16.57
N CYS A 19 -0.14 0.63 17.82
CA CYS A 19 -1.15 1.41 18.55
C CYS A 19 -1.34 2.83 17.99
N ALA A 20 -0.29 3.44 17.46
CA ALA A 20 -0.39 4.76 16.82
C ALA A 20 -1.10 4.66 15.48
N ASP A 21 -0.83 3.58 14.72
CA ASP A 21 -1.51 3.30 13.44
C ASP A 21 -3.00 2.96 13.64
N ALA A 22 -3.34 2.27 14.72
CA ALA A 22 -4.72 1.90 15.08
C ALA A 22 -5.51 3.04 15.73
N CYS A 23 -4.87 4.13 16.12
CA CYS A 23 -5.55 5.27 16.73
C CYS A 23 -6.17 6.16 15.66
N HIS A 24 -7.47 6.02 15.43
CA HIS A 24 -8.20 6.81 14.42
C HIS A 24 -8.15 8.31 14.70
N GLU A 25 -8.05 8.72 15.96
CA GLU A 25 -8.02 10.11 16.42
C GLU A 25 -6.59 10.70 16.43
N SER A 26 -5.57 9.86 16.14
CA SER A 26 -4.16 10.29 16.16
C SER A 26 -3.72 10.87 17.52
N ALA A 27 -4.21 10.26 18.62
CA ALA A 27 -3.89 10.68 19.98
C ALA A 27 -2.51 10.19 20.44
N ILE A 28 -1.98 9.12 19.82
CA ILE A 28 -0.73 8.42 20.18
C ILE A 28 0.37 8.76 19.16
N ASP A 29 1.56 9.10 19.65
CA ASP A 29 2.77 9.24 18.84
C ASP A 29 3.91 8.36 19.40
N ILE A 30 4.91 8.07 18.57
CA ILE A 30 6.12 7.36 18.99
C ILE A 30 7.22 8.39 19.32
N ILE A 31 7.57 8.49 20.58
CA ILE A 31 8.60 9.42 21.08
C ILE A 31 9.77 8.61 21.68
N ASN A 32 10.98 8.85 21.20
CA ASN A 32 12.18 8.13 21.63
C ASN A 32 12.04 6.59 21.58
N GLY A 33 11.32 6.07 20.56
CA GLY A 33 11.12 4.64 20.39
C GLY A 33 10.07 4.01 21.33
N LYS A 34 9.24 4.81 21.99
CA LYS A 34 8.14 4.36 22.85
C LYS A 34 6.85 5.08 22.47
N ALA A 35 5.73 4.38 22.59
CA ALA A 35 4.42 5.00 22.38
C ALA A 35 4.06 5.90 23.57
N GLU A 36 3.52 7.08 23.27
CA GLU A 36 3.01 8.04 24.25
C GLU A 36 1.66 8.60 23.84
N LEU A 37 0.77 8.78 24.80
CA LEU A 37 -0.47 9.51 24.59
C LEU A 37 -0.17 11.02 24.66
N VAL A 38 0.02 11.64 23.51
CA VAL A 38 0.46 13.03 23.42
C VAL A 38 -0.68 14.04 23.36
N ARG A 39 -1.88 13.58 23.00
CA ARG A 39 -3.07 14.41 22.86
C ARG A 39 -4.23 13.77 23.61
N GLU A 40 -4.30 14.01 24.91
CA GLU A 40 -5.34 13.40 25.76
C GLU A 40 -6.76 13.75 25.31
N HIS A 41 -6.99 14.99 24.86
CA HIS A 41 -8.28 15.46 24.35
C HIS A 41 -8.66 14.85 22.98
N PHE A 42 -7.76 14.11 22.34
CA PHE A 42 -8.05 13.36 21.10
C PHE A 42 -8.42 11.90 21.39
N CYS A 43 -8.06 11.36 22.57
CA CYS A 43 -8.43 10.00 22.91
C CYS A 43 -9.91 9.92 23.24
N ASP A 44 -10.69 9.14 22.49
CA ASP A 44 -12.13 8.91 22.73
C ASP A 44 -12.40 7.92 23.87
N GLY A 45 -11.38 7.12 24.24
CA GLY A 45 -11.49 6.09 25.28
C GLY A 45 -12.15 4.79 24.80
N LEU A 46 -12.35 4.59 23.49
CA LEU A 46 -12.90 3.34 22.92
C LEU A 46 -11.92 2.19 23.01
N GLY A 47 -10.62 2.47 22.76
CA GLY A 47 -9.55 1.50 23.01
C GLY A 47 -9.22 0.59 21.84
N ASP A 48 -9.46 1.01 20.60
CA ASP A 48 -9.10 0.27 19.38
C ASP A 48 -7.60 -0.06 19.31
N CYS A 49 -6.76 0.73 19.98
CA CYS A 49 -5.33 0.51 20.10
C CYS A 49 -4.93 -0.65 21.04
N LEU A 50 -5.84 -1.14 21.93
CA LEU A 50 -5.49 -2.19 22.90
C LEU A 50 -5.22 -3.54 22.26
N PRO A 51 -6.11 -4.08 21.38
CA PRO A 51 -5.88 -5.38 20.75
C PRO A 51 -4.66 -5.39 19.82
N GLU A 52 -4.27 -4.22 19.31
CA GLU A 52 -3.14 -4.10 18.38
C GLU A 52 -1.78 -4.08 19.09
N CYS A 53 -1.75 -4.02 20.41
CA CYS A 53 -0.49 -4.00 21.16
C CYS A 53 0.04 -5.41 21.39
N PRO A 54 1.12 -5.84 20.69
CA PRO A 54 1.64 -7.21 20.80
C PRO A 54 2.27 -7.53 22.18
N THR A 55 2.62 -6.48 22.96
CA THR A 55 3.25 -6.62 24.27
C THR A 55 2.28 -6.40 25.42
N GLY A 56 0.99 -6.06 25.14
CA GLY A 56 0.01 -5.75 26.16
C GLY A 56 0.39 -4.53 27.03
N ALA A 57 1.12 -3.57 26.44
CA ALA A 57 1.58 -2.37 27.14
C ALA A 57 0.46 -1.33 27.35
N ILE A 58 -0.73 -1.52 26.76
CA ILE A 58 -1.82 -0.54 26.81
C ILE A 58 -2.93 -1.07 27.72
N SER A 59 -3.42 -0.21 28.58
CA SER A 59 -4.54 -0.47 29.49
C SER A 59 -5.43 0.75 29.59
N PHE A 60 -6.63 0.59 30.14
CA PHE A 60 -7.48 1.70 30.51
C PHE A 60 -7.16 2.18 31.93
N GLU A 61 -7.26 3.48 32.13
CA GLU A 61 -7.32 4.10 33.47
C GLU A 61 -8.43 5.14 33.52
N GLU A 62 -9.02 5.31 34.71
CA GLU A 62 -9.95 6.41 34.97
C GLU A 62 -9.18 7.48 35.73
N ARG A 63 -9.05 8.65 35.13
CA ARG A 63 -8.39 9.79 35.74
C ARG A 63 -8.96 11.11 35.23
N GLU A 64 -8.58 12.17 35.89
CA GLU A 64 -8.88 13.50 35.39
C GLU A 64 -8.13 13.75 34.08
N ALA A 65 -8.89 14.02 33.01
CA ALA A 65 -8.37 14.31 31.68
C ALA A 65 -9.24 15.35 30.97
N PRO A 66 -8.70 16.08 30.00
CA PRO A 66 -9.47 16.99 29.13
C PRO A 66 -10.63 16.26 28.47
N GLU A 67 -11.72 16.99 28.22
CA GLU A 67 -12.86 16.46 27.47
C GLU A 67 -12.43 16.09 26.02
N TYR A 68 -13.08 15.07 25.45
CA TYR A 68 -12.84 14.67 24.06
C TYR A 68 -13.30 15.78 23.12
N ASP A 69 -12.41 16.23 22.24
CA ASP A 69 -12.65 17.32 21.30
C ASP A 69 -12.70 16.78 19.86
N GLU A 70 -13.89 16.36 19.45
CA GLU A 70 -14.13 15.84 18.09
C GLU A 70 -13.82 16.88 17.01
N GLU A 71 -14.06 18.18 17.27
CA GLU A 71 -13.76 19.22 16.29
C GLU A 71 -12.25 19.41 16.10
N ALA A 72 -11.48 19.36 17.18
CA ALA A 72 -10.03 19.42 17.12
C ALA A 72 -9.45 18.21 16.38
N VAL A 73 -10.00 17.02 16.62
CA VAL A 73 -9.62 15.80 15.87
C VAL A 73 -9.90 15.96 14.37
N LYS A 74 -11.11 16.38 13.97
CA LYS A 74 -11.46 16.62 12.56
C LYS A 74 -10.60 17.70 11.91
N LYS A 75 -10.26 18.75 12.64
CA LYS A 75 -9.35 19.83 12.16
C LYS A 75 -7.92 19.32 11.99
N ALA A 76 -7.44 18.48 12.92
CA ALA A 76 -6.11 17.88 12.85
C ALA A 76 -6.02 16.87 11.69
N GLN A 77 -7.02 16.01 11.52
CA GLN A 77 -7.11 15.07 10.40
C GLN A 77 -7.12 15.80 9.05
N LYS A 78 -7.91 16.88 8.91
CA LYS A 78 -7.89 17.73 7.70
C LYS A 78 -6.53 18.39 7.45
N LYS A 79 -5.83 18.85 8.51
CA LYS A 79 -4.48 19.40 8.40
C LYS A 79 -3.44 18.35 8.04
N ILE A 80 -3.55 17.13 8.60
CA ILE A 80 -2.69 15.99 8.25
C ILE A 80 -2.93 15.59 6.79
N PHE A 81 -4.19 15.56 6.34
CA PHE A 81 -4.55 15.27 4.95
C PHE A 81 -4.02 16.35 3.98
N ALA A 82 -4.17 17.62 4.32
CA ALA A 82 -3.63 18.75 3.54
C ALA A 82 -2.09 18.81 3.59
N LYS A 83 -1.49 18.49 4.74
CA LYS A 83 -0.04 18.43 4.93
C LYS A 83 0.58 17.23 4.23
N ASN A 84 -0.11 16.09 4.18
CA ASN A 84 0.30 14.91 3.41
C ASN A 84 0.22 15.15 1.88
N GLN A 85 -0.63 16.07 1.41
CA GLN A 85 -0.58 16.55 0.02
C GLN A 85 0.60 17.50 -0.24
N ALA A 86 1.09 18.22 0.79
CA ALA A 86 2.20 19.16 0.66
C ALA A 86 3.57 18.59 1.07
N ILE A 87 3.61 17.46 1.81
CA ILE A 87 4.85 16.82 2.32
C ILE A 87 5.08 15.46 1.64
N THR A 88 4.93 15.37 0.34
CA THR A 88 5.48 14.24 -0.44
C THR A 88 7.00 14.33 -0.62
N ALA A 89 7.69 15.22 0.10
CA ALA A 89 9.11 15.41 -0.13
C ALA A 89 10.06 14.69 0.87
N HIS A 90 9.77 14.56 2.18
CA HIS A 90 10.84 14.16 3.11
C HIS A 90 10.43 13.53 4.45
N ALA A 91 9.69 12.45 4.57
CA ALA A 91 9.78 11.52 5.70
C ALA A 91 8.72 10.42 5.66
N GLY A 92 8.92 9.44 4.82
CA GLY A 92 8.18 8.18 4.83
C GLY A 92 9.18 7.02 4.78
N CYS A 93 8.78 5.84 5.25
CA CYS A 93 9.56 4.64 5.03
C CYS A 93 9.97 4.56 3.55
N PRO A 94 11.25 4.30 3.20
CA PRO A 94 11.70 4.20 1.81
C PRO A 94 10.86 3.24 0.96
N GLY A 95 10.26 2.23 1.59
CA GLY A 95 9.36 1.27 0.94
C GLY A 95 8.04 1.83 0.44
N SER A 96 7.54 2.92 1.04
CA SER A 96 6.26 3.56 0.67
C SER A 96 6.44 4.83 -0.19
N LYS A 97 7.68 5.29 -0.40
CA LYS A 97 7.96 6.50 -1.18
C LYS A 97 7.66 6.23 -2.66
N SER A 98 6.67 6.94 -3.21
CA SER A 98 6.35 6.86 -4.64
C SER A 98 7.47 7.43 -5.49
N MET A 99 7.94 6.67 -6.47
CA MET A 99 8.93 7.13 -7.44
C MET A 99 8.74 6.47 -8.81
N GLN A 100 9.03 7.24 -9.85
CA GLN A 100 9.18 6.73 -11.20
C GLN A 100 10.66 6.39 -11.43
N ILE A 101 10.93 5.17 -11.84
CA ILE A 101 12.30 4.70 -12.11
C ILE A 101 12.62 5.03 -13.57
N GLN A 102 13.42 6.08 -13.79
CA GLN A 102 13.92 6.40 -15.11
C GLN A 102 15.17 5.55 -15.37
N ARG A 103 15.12 4.76 -16.45
CA ARG A 103 16.27 3.98 -16.91
C ARG A 103 16.77 4.62 -18.19
N SER A 104 18.05 5.02 -18.21
CA SER A 104 18.72 5.42 -19.43
C SER A 104 18.75 4.23 -20.38
N GLU A 105 18.33 4.41 -21.62
CA GLU A 105 18.53 3.39 -22.64
C GLU A 105 20.05 3.14 -22.75
N ILE A 106 20.46 1.91 -22.49
CA ILE A 106 21.86 1.51 -22.71
C ILE A 106 22.12 1.64 -24.21
N PRO A 107 23.08 2.48 -24.63
CA PRO A 107 23.39 2.60 -26.05
C PRO A 107 23.74 1.22 -26.62
N LYS A 108 23.17 0.87 -27.77
CA LYS A 108 23.34 -0.42 -28.44
C LYS A 108 24.77 -0.67 -28.98
N SER A 109 25.78 0.01 -28.49
CA SER A 109 27.13 0.04 -29.08
C SER A 109 28.24 -0.52 -28.20
N GLU A 110 27.98 -1.50 -27.32
CA GLU A 110 29.08 -2.30 -26.76
C GLU A 110 28.67 -3.77 -26.74
N LYS A 111 29.56 -4.60 -27.35
CA LYS A 111 29.42 -6.05 -27.41
C LYS A 111 29.23 -6.58 -25.96
N PRO A 112 28.26 -7.49 -25.70
CA PRO A 112 28.08 -8.03 -24.39
C PRO A 112 29.34 -8.82 -23.98
N SER A 113 30.07 -8.27 -23.01
CA SER A 113 30.95 -9.12 -22.22
C SER A 113 30.06 -10.09 -21.47
N SER A 114 30.34 -11.35 -21.58
CA SER A 114 29.65 -12.56 -21.17
C SER A 114 29.13 -12.64 -19.75
N THR A 115 28.19 -11.76 -19.38
CA THR A 115 27.28 -11.95 -18.22
C THR A 115 25.88 -11.62 -18.69
N THR A 116 25.10 -12.65 -18.99
CA THR A 116 23.68 -12.58 -19.33
C THR A 116 22.87 -12.17 -18.11
N GLY A 117 23.17 -11.01 -17.51
CA GLY A 117 22.39 -10.44 -16.43
C GLY A 117 21.09 -9.89 -17.00
N GLN A 118 19.94 -10.50 -16.67
CA GLN A 118 18.64 -9.91 -16.97
C GLN A 118 18.52 -8.56 -16.25
N VAL A 119 18.31 -7.49 -17.02
CA VAL A 119 18.11 -6.14 -16.47
C VAL A 119 16.66 -6.02 -15.98
N SER A 120 16.48 -5.49 -14.78
CA SER A 120 15.13 -5.19 -14.27
C SER A 120 14.43 -4.18 -15.17
N ASN A 121 13.16 -4.43 -15.52
CA ASN A 121 12.32 -3.53 -16.32
C ASN A 121 11.31 -2.73 -15.47
N LEU A 122 11.41 -2.77 -14.13
CA LEU A 122 10.51 -2.07 -13.23
C LEU A 122 10.63 -0.55 -13.40
N GLN A 123 9.48 0.14 -13.52
CA GLN A 123 9.42 1.59 -13.82
C GLN A 123 8.79 2.41 -12.68
N ASN A 124 8.18 1.77 -11.69
CA ASN A 124 7.52 2.44 -10.58
C ASN A 124 7.86 1.81 -9.24
N TRP A 125 7.74 2.58 -8.19
CA TRP A 125 7.77 2.16 -6.81
C TRP A 125 6.77 2.99 -5.99
N PRO A 126 6.04 2.43 -5.02
CA PRO A 126 5.99 1.01 -4.65
C PRO A 126 5.23 0.15 -5.67
N VAL A 127 5.41 -1.17 -5.62
CA VAL A 127 4.71 -2.13 -6.49
C VAL A 127 3.48 -2.75 -5.82
N GLN A 128 3.46 -2.86 -4.49
CA GLN A 128 2.32 -3.42 -3.75
C GLN A 128 1.08 -2.54 -3.88
N ILE A 129 -0.07 -3.13 -4.24
CA ILE A 129 -1.35 -2.42 -4.40
C ILE A 129 -1.68 -1.62 -3.14
N LYS A 130 -1.50 -2.22 -1.96
CA LYS A 130 -1.79 -1.56 -0.67
C LYS A 130 -0.96 -0.30 -0.45
N LEU A 131 0.30 -0.29 -0.89
CA LEU A 131 1.25 0.81 -0.69
C LEU A 131 1.21 1.84 -1.82
N ALA A 132 0.76 1.46 -3.02
CA ALA A 132 0.70 2.36 -4.16
C ALA A 132 -0.22 3.55 -3.88
N PRO A 133 0.15 4.80 -4.23
CA PRO A 133 -0.75 5.94 -4.13
C PRO A 133 -1.92 5.79 -5.11
N VAL A 134 -3.05 6.44 -4.80
CA VAL A 134 -4.21 6.47 -5.72
C VAL A 134 -3.90 7.27 -6.98
N SER A 135 -3.07 8.30 -6.88
CA SER A 135 -2.63 9.11 -8.02
C SER A 135 -1.13 9.34 -7.95
N ALA A 136 -0.45 9.13 -9.09
CA ALA A 136 0.97 9.40 -9.24
C ALA A 136 1.30 9.72 -10.71
N PRO A 137 2.34 10.50 -10.99
CA PRO A 137 2.71 10.87 -12.36
C PRO A 137 2.94 9.68 -13.30
N TYR A 138 3.45 8.56 -12.77
CA TYR A 138 3.70 7.35 -13.56
C TYR A 138 2.45 6.61 -14.02
N PHE A 139 1.27 6.90 -13.46
CA PHE A 139 0.01 6.33 -13.94
C PHE A 139 -0.53 7.04 -15.19
N ASN A 140 -0.08 8.25 -15.48
CA ASN A 140 -0.60 9.03 -16.60
C ASN A 140 -0.16 8.42 -17.95
N GLY A 141 -1.13 8.03 -18.76
CA GLY A 141 -0.89 7.32 -20.02
C GLY A 141 -0.35 5.90 -19.85
N ALA A 142 -0.49 5.29 -18.67
CA ALA A 142 0.15 4.02 -18.37
C ALA A 142 -0.61 2.81 -18.93
N LYS A 143 0.15 1.80 -19.33
CA LYS A 143 -0.30 0.42 -19.43
C LYS A 143 -0.12 -0.23 -18.07
N LEU A 144 -1.20 -0.64 -17.41
CA LEU A 144 -1.17 -1.15 -16.04
C LEU A 144 -1.02 -2.67 -16.06
N LEU A 145 -0.05 -3.19 -15.31
CA LEU A 145 0.10 -4.59 -14.98
C LEU A 145 -0.37 -4.82 -13.55
N ILE A 146 -1.35 -5.70 -13.37
CA ILE A 146 -1.80 -6.17 -12.06
C ILE A 146 -1.46 -7.65 -11.97
N ALA A 147 -0.50 -8.01 -11.11
CA ALA A 147 0.04 -9.35 -11.04
C ALA A 147 -0.06 -9.95 -9.63
N ALA A 148 -0.31 -11.26 -9.56
CA ALA A 148 -0.21 -11.98 -8.30
C ALA A 148 1.25 -12.12 -7.86
N ASP A 149 1.54 -12.00 -6.57
CA ASP A 149 2.91 -11.99 -6.02
C ASP A 149 3.75 -13.19 -6.49
N CYS A 150 3.14 -14.36 -6.65
CA CYS A 150 3.87 -15.58 -7.05
C CYS A 150 4.29 -15.61 -8.53
N THR A 151 3.66 -14.81 -9.39
CA THR A 151 3.83 -14.93 -10.85
C THR A 151 5.24 -14.63 -11.33
N ALA A 152 5.90 -13.63 -10.73
CA ALA A 152 7.27 -13.27 -11.07
C ALA A 152 8.31 -14.31 -10.60
N TYR A 153 7.97 -15.13 -9.64
CA TYR A 153 8.81 -16.24 -9.18
C TYR A 153 8.60 -17.51 -10.01
N ALA A 154 7.35 -17.73 -10.47
CA ALA A 154 7.03 -18.90 -11.27
C ALA A 154 7.52 -18.76 -12.72
N TYR A 155 7.36 -17.59 -13.33
CA TYR A 155 7.68 -17.36 -14.74
C TYR A 155 9.01 -16.61 -14.90
N ALA A 156 10.02 -17.32 -15.41
CA ALA A 156 11.39 -16.78 -15.52
C ALA A 156 11.52 -15.51 -16.40
N GLY A 157 10.70 -15.37 -17.45
CA GLY A 157 10.69 -14.23 -18.36
C GLY A 157 9.91 -13.00 -17.88
N PHE A 158 9.44 -12.96 -16.63
CA PHE A 158 8.45 -12.01 -16.14
C PHE A 158 8.78 -10.54 -16.41
N HIS A 159 10.04 -10.14 -16.22
CA HIS A 159 10.47 -8.77 -16.48
C HIS A 159 10.40 -8.38 -17.96
N GLN A 160 10.70 -9.32 -18.87
CA GLN A 160 10.75 -9.03 -20.30
C GLN A 160 9.35 -9.02 -20.91
N ASP A 161 8.48 -9.96 -20.50
CA ASP A 161 7.22 -10.20 -21.17
C ASP A 161 6.06 -9.42 -20.51
N PHE A 162 6.14 -9.20 -19.21
CA PHE A 162 5.04 -8.57 -18.47
C PHE A 162 5.38 -7.19 -17.91
N ILE A 163 6.55 -6.97 -17.29
CA ILE A 163 6.87 -5.70 -16.62
C ILE A 163 7.28 -4.62 -17.63
N ARG A 164 8.00 -4.98 -18.70
CA ARG A 164 8.53 -4.00 -19.64
C ARG A 164 7.43 -3.10 -20.22
N ASN A 165 7.64 -1.78 -20.13
CA ASN A 165 6.73 -0.72 -20.59
C ASN A 165 5.36 -0.72 -19.89
N LYS A 166 5.27 -1.25 -18.67
CA LYS A 166 4.04 -1.21 -17.85
C LYS A 166 4.34 -0.68 -16.45
N VAL A 167 3.37 0.00 -15.88
CA VAL A 167 3.32 0.29 -14.45
C VAL A 167 2.81 -0.96 -13.75
N THR A 168 3.57 -1.45 -12.79
CA THR A 168 3.35 -2.74 -12.17
C THR A 168 2.79 -2.59 -10.76
N LEU A 169 1.66 -3.23 -10.51
CA LEU A 169 1.06 -3.40 -9.19
C LEU A 169 0.94 -4.90 -8.88
N ILE A 170 1.30 -5.29 -7.66
CA ILE A 170 1.23 -6.69 -7.23
C ILE A 170 0.44 -6.84 -5.94
N GLY A 171 -0.05 -8.05 -5.69
CA GLY A 171 -0.74 -8.37 -4.45
C GLY A 171 -1.14 -9.85 -4.34
N CYS A 172 -1.42 -10.28 -3.11
CA CYS A 172 -1.92 -11.61 -2.83
C CYS A 172 -3.23 -11.55 -2.05
N PRO A 173 -4.40 -11.82 -2.68
CA PRO A 173 -5.69 -11.74 -2.00
C PRO A 173 -5.80 -12.65 -0.79
N LYS A 174 -5.07 -13.78 -0.80
CA LYS A 174 -5.07 -14.76 0.29
C LYS A 174 -4.30 -14.25 1.52
N LEU A 175 -3.17 -13.57 1.31
CA LEU A 175 -2.31 -13.11 2.39
C LEU A 175 -2.74 -11.73 2.93
N ASP A 176 -3.14 -10.85 2.03
CA ASP A 176 -3.46 -9.47 2.40
C ASP A 176 -4.84 -9.32 3.06
N GLN A 177 -5.76 -10.27 2.86
CA GLN A 177 -7.11 -10.28 3.41
C GLN A 177 -7.91 -8.98 3.18
N VAL A 178 -7.69 -8.33 2.04
CA VAL A 178 -8.36 -7.07 1.66
C VAL A 178 -9.06 -7.19 0.31
N ASP A 179 -10.11 -6.39 0.10
CA ASP A 179 -10.73 -6.20 -1.22
C ASP A 179 -9.94 -5.13 -1.99
N TYR A 180 -9.15 -5.56 -2.94
CA TYR A 180 -8.39 -4.64 -3.81
C TYR A 180 -9.28 -3.80 -4.73
N SER A 181 -10.56 -4.17 -4.92
CA SER A 181 -11.43 -3.52 -5.90
C SER A 181 -11.61 -2.03 -5.63
N GLU A 182 -11.72 -1.61 -4.37
CA GLU A 182 -11.87 -0.20 -4.01
C GLU A 182 -10.63 0.62 -4.40
N LYS A 183 -9.45 0.12 -4.00
CA LYS A 183 -8.18 0.78 -4.30
C LYS A 183 -7.90 0.84 -5.79
N LEU A 184 -8.12 -0.26 -6.51
CA LEU A 184 -7.93 -0.34 -7.95
C LEU A 184 -8.94 0.54 -8.69
N THR A 185 -10.20 0.61 -8.24
CA THR A 185 -11.21 1.54 -8.77
C THR A 185 -10.70 2.97 -8.66
N ALA A 186 -10.24 3.38 -7.47
CA ALA A 186 -9.74 4.73 -7.25
C ALA A 186 -8.52 5.05 -8.14
N ILE A 187 -7.58 4.11 -8.31
CA ILE A 187 -6.42 4.29 -9.21
C ILE A 187 -6.89 4.45 -10.67
N ILE A 188 -7.80 3.59 -11.15
CA ILE A 188 -8.29 3.64 -12.53
C ILE A 188 -9.10 4.91 -12.80
N GLN A 189 -9.95 5.34 -11.86
CA GLN A 189 -10.77 6.54 -12.00
C GLN A 189 -9.92 7.83 -12.07
N ASN A 190 -8.92 7.94 -11.22
CA ASN A 190 -8.17 9.19 -11.05
C ASN A 190 -6.97 9.35 -12.01
N ASN A 191 -6.67 8.34 -12.83
CA ASN A 191 -5.52 8.39 -13.73
C ASN A 191 -5.91 7.99 -15.16
N ASP A 192 -5.12 8.42 -16.15
CA ASP A 192 -5.27 8.05 -17.55
C ASP A 192 -4.61 6.68 -17.80
N ILE A 193 -5.38 5.60 -17.64
CA ILE A 193 -4.90 4.22 -17.87
C ILE A 193 -5.28 3.77 -19.28
N GLN A 194 -4.30 3.40 -20.09
CA GLN A 194 -4.50 2.97 -21.47
C GLN A 194 -4.97 1.52 -21.60
N SER A 195 -4.45 0.63 -20.78
CA SER A 195 -4.82 -0.79 -20.79
C SER A 195 -4.51 -1.45 -19.46
N VAL A 196 -5.17 -2.58 -19.17
CA VAL A 196 -4.90 -3.38 -17.97
C VAL A 196 -4.56 -4.81 -18.37
N THR A 197 -3.43 -5.32 -17.90
CA THR A 197 -3.03 -6.72 -18.00
C THR A 197 -3.07 -7.34 -16.62
N ILE A 198 -3.84 -8.40 -16.45
CA ILE A 198 -3.91 -9.17 -15.20
C ILE A 198 -3.08 -10.43 -15.41
N VAL A 199 -2.13 -10.69 -14.51
CA VAL A 199 -1.34 -11.92 -14.52
C VAL A 199 -1.55 -12.65 -13.20
N ARG A 200 -2.03 -13.88 -13.28
CA ARG A 200 -2.35 -14.69 -12.11
C ARG A 200 -1.78 -16.09 -12.23
N MET A 201 -1.65 -16.79 -11.09
CA MET A 201 -1.41 -18.21 -11.09
C MET A 201 -2.71 -18.99 -11.34
N GLU A 202 -2.57 -20.22 -11.82
CA GLU A 202 -3.70 -21.15 -12.03
C GLU A 202 -4.44 -21.51 -10.72
N VAL A 203 -3.80 -21.32 -9.58
CA VAL A 203 -4.35 -21.70 -8.28
C VAL A 203 -5.58 -20.84 -7.90
N PRO A 204 -6.60 -21.43 -7.25
CA PRO A 204 -7.88 -20.78 -6.98
C PRO A 204 -7.77 -19.46 -6.20
N CYS A 205 -6.79 -19.34 -5.28
CA CYS A 205 -6.63 -18.13 -4.47
C CYS A 205 -6.31 -16.88 -5.30
N CYS A 206 -5.71 -17.02 -6.50
CA CYS A 206 -5.41 -15.91 -7.40
C CYS A 206 -6.64 -15.40 -8.16
N GLY A 207 -7.75 -16.15 -8.20
CA GLY A 207 -9.01 -15.69 -8.78
C GLY A 207 -9.57 -14.44 -8.11
N GLY A 208 -9.27 -14.22 -6.83
CA GLY A 208 -9.67 -13.01 -6.11
C GLY A 208 -9.05 -11.73 -6.67
N LEU A 209 -7.80 -11.78 -7.17
CA LEU A 209 -7.15 -10.63 -7.80
C LEU A 209 -7.82 -10.27 -9.15
N GLU A 210 -8.14 -11.29 -9.94
CA GLU A 210 -8.87 -11.11 -11.19
C GLU A 210 -10.26 -10.52 -10.94
N MET A 211 -11.03 -11.08 -10.00
CA MET A 211 -12.36 -10.58 -9.66
C MET A 211 -12.33 -9.13 -9.16
N ALA A 212 -11.38 -8.79 -8.29
CA ALA A 212 -11.21 -7.43 -7.79
C ALA A 212 -10.87 -6.45 -8.92
N THR A 213 -10.00 -6.84 -9.86
CA THR A 213 -9.66 -6.00 -11.00
C THR A 213 -10.82 -5.82 -11.98
N ARG A 214 -11.58 -6.88 -12.27
CA ARG A 214 -12.80 -6.79 -13.10
C ARG A 214 -13.84 -5.85 -12.47
N LYS A 215 -14.08 -5.99 -11.16
CA LYS A 215 -14.98 -5.10 -10.41
C LYS A 215 -14.50 -3.65 -10.44
N ALA A 216 -13.18 -3.43 -10.32
CA ALA A 216 -12.59 -2.10 -10.40
C ALA A 216 -12.78 -1.46 -11.80
N LEU A 217 -12.58 -2.22 -12.86
CA LEU A 217 -12.82 -1.76 -14.23
C LEU A 217 -14.29 -1.37 -14.44
N GLN A 218 -15.23 -2.20 -13.99
CA GLN A 218 -16.67 -1.91 -14.06
C GLN A 218 -17.03 -0.64 -13.27
N ASN A 219 -16.57 -0.54 -12.03
CA ASN A 219 -16.87 0.59 -11.15
C ASN A 219 -16.19 1.90 -11.58
N SER A 220 -15.11 1.82 -12.37
CA SER A 220 -14.43 3.02 -12.87
C SER A 220 -15.25 3.84 -13.85
N GLY A 221 -16.22 3.21 -14.52
CA GLY A 221 -17.00 3.82 -15.59
C GLY A 221 -16.20 4.11 -16.86
N LYS A 222 -14.94 3.68 -16.96
CA LYS A 222 -14.08 3.86 -18.13
C LYS A 222 -14.05 2.63 -19.01
N PHE A 223 -14.05 2.84 -20.31
CA PHE A 223 -13.86 1.75 -21.28
C PHE A 223 -12.36 1.56 -21.52
N ILE A 224 -11.77 0.59 -20.83
CA ILE A 224 -10.32 0.30 -20.89
C ILE A 224 -10.14 -1.14 -21.39
N PRO A 225 -9.34 -1.38 -22.45
CA PRO A 225 -9.05 -2.74 -22.90
C PRO A 225 -8.24 -3.49 -21.82
N TRP A 226 -8.62 -4.72 -21.60
CA TRP A 226 -7.94 -5.56 -20.58
C TRP A 226 -7.84 -7.01 -21.04
N GLN A 227 -6.89 -7.73 -20.45
CA GLN A 227 -6.66 -9.16 -20.66
C GLN A 227 -6.23 -9.86 -19.39
N VAL A 228 -6.47 -11.16 -19.33
CA VAL A 228 -6.00 -12.04 -18.24
C VAL A 228 -5.00 -13.03 -18.83
N ILE A 229 -3.92 -13.27 -18.11
CA ILE A 229 -2.93 -14.29 -18.44
C ILE A 229 -2.74 -15.17 -17.22
N THR A 230 -2.86 -16.46 -17.40
CA THR A 230 -2.71 -17.48 -16.36
C THR A 230 -1.37 -18.19 -16.50
N ILE A 231 -0.63 -18.26 -15.40
CA ILE A 231 0.65 -18.96 -15.30
C ILE A 231 0.46 -20.21 -14.46
N GLY A 232 0.93 -21.34 -14.96
CA GLY A 232 0.98 -22.61 -14.24
C GLY A 232 2.04 -22.61 -13.14
N ILE A 233 1.91 -23.49 -12.17
CA ILE A 233 2.91 -23.69 -11.12
C ILE A 233 4.25 -24.20 -11.67
N ASP A 234 4.24 -24.77 -12.87
CA ASP A 234 5.41 -25.21 -13.62
C ASP A 234 6.12 -24.07 -14.37
N GLY A 235 5.56 -22.85 -14.31
CA GLY A 235 6.11 -21.65 -14.94
C GLY A 235 5.74 -21.48 -16.41
N ASN A 236 4.79 -22.25 -16.95
CA ASN A 236 4.29 -22.07 -18.31
C ASN A 236 3.06 -21.13 -18.34
N ILE A 237 2.90 -20.39 -19.44
CA ILE A 237 1.67 -19.65 -19.70
C ILE A 237 0.63 -20.64 -20.21
N ILE A 238 -0.56 -20.67 -19.54
CA ILE A 238 -1.64 -21.59 -19.87
C ILE A 238 -2.66 -20.89 -20.78
N GLU A 239 -3.00 -19.62 -20.45
CA GLU A 239 -3.95 -18.76 -21.18
C GLU A 239 -3.47 -17.31 -21.18
#